data_29147b4b5d6404f7ba2dea638ba725ec
#
_entry.id   29147b4b5d6404f7ba2dea638ba725ec
#
_cell.length_a   1.000
_cell.length_b   1.000
_cell.length_c   1.000
_cell.angle_alpha   90.00
_cell.angle_beta   90.00
_cell.angle_gamma   90.00
#
_symmetry.space_group_name_H-M   'P 1'
#
loop_
_entity.id
_entity.type
_entity.pdbx_description
1 polymer ?
#
loop_
_entity_poly.entity_id
_entity_poly.type
_entity_poly.pdbx_seq_one_letter_code
_entity_poly.pdbx_strand_id
1 'polypeptide(L)'
;DVYKRQMQFVIDELPTLAVCCAGGIYGGLEDMPFPIAGVAVFLCLLLVLLYRFLCLCRIRYRIGSEQLVCERGLLVRKVDYMELYRVVDFQEHQSLMQQLCGLKTVRIFSTDRNTPRLDLTGMRRKDDIVPLIRGRVEYNKRKKGIYEITNH
;
A
#
# COMPACT_ATOMS: atom_id res chain seq x y z
N ASP A 1 0.55 -12.24 3.00
CA ASP A 1 -0.73 -12.80 3.38
C ASP A 1 -1.80 -12.40 2.34
N VAL A 2 -2.31 -13.37 1.56
CA VAL A 2 -3.22 -13.15 0.42
C VAL A 2 -4.50 -12.43 0.86
N TYR A 3 -5.05 -12.80 1.99
CA TYR A 3 -6.28 -12.21 2.54
C TYR A 3 -6.16 -10.70 2.80
N LYS A 4 -5.04 -10.27 3.35
CA LYS A 4 -4.78 -8.85 3.62
C LYS A 4 -4.72 -8.02 2.34
N ARG A 5 -4.12 -8.56 1.30
CA ARG A 5 -4.01 -7.90 0.00
C ARG A 5 -5.37 -7.77 -0.66
N GLN A 6 -6.21 -8.81 -0.56
CA GLN A 6 -7.57 -8.78 -1.08
C GLN A 6 -8.42 -7.74 -0.35
N MET A 7 -8.36 -7.69 0.99
CA MET A 7 -9.12 -6.70 1.77
C MET A 7 -8.65 -5.26 1.47
N GLN A 8 -7.32 -5.04 1.41
CA GLN A 8 -6.79 -3.72 1.06
C GLN A 8 -7.20 -3.31 -0.37
N PHE A 9 -7.20 -4.24 -1.33
CA PHE A 9 -7.65 -3.98 -2.70
C PHE A 9 -9.11 -3.54 -2.74
N VAL A 10 -9.99 -4.24 -2.03
CA VAL A 10 -11.42 -3.89 -1.96
C VAL A 10 -11.60 -2.49 -1.37
N ILE A 11 -10.84 -2.13 -0.34
CA ILE A 11 -10.90 -0.81 0.29
C ILE A 11 -10.47 0.30 -0.69
N ASP A 12 -9.35 0.08 -1.37
CA ASP A 12 -8.76 1.09 -2.27
C ASP A 12 -9.58 1.28 -3.55
N GLU A 13 -10.20 0.20 -4.05
CA GLU A 13 -10.93 0.19 -5.32
C GLU A 13 -12.46 0.18 -5.15
N LEU A 14 -12.96 0.42 -3.93
CA LEU A 14 -14.41 0.43 -3.64
C LEU A 14 -15.21 1.32 -4.59
N PRO A 15 -14.80 2.57 -4.90
CA PRO A 15 -15.52 3.42 -5.85
C PRO A 15 -15.47 2.85 -7.27
N THR A 16 -14.34 2.32 -7.70
CA THR A 16 -14.18 1.70 -9.04
C THR A 16 -15.05 0.45 -9.18
N LEU A 17 -15.12 -0.36 -8.12
CA LEU A 17 -15.99 -1.54 -8.04
C LEU A 17 -17.47 -1.14 -8.15
N ALA A 18 -17.88 -0.09 -7.46
CA ALA A 18 -19.28 0.40 -7.51
C ALA A 18 -19.65 0.86 -8.93
N VAL A 19 -18.76 1.60 -9.61
CA VAL A 19 -18.98 2.04 -11.01
C VAL A 19 -18.99 0.83 -11.96
N CYS A 20 -18.13 -0.16 -11.75
CA CYS A 20 -18.11 -1.39 -12.53
C CYS A 20 -19.43 -2.17 -12.40
N CYS A 21 -19.94 -2.34 -11.18
CA CYS A 21 -21.22 -2.98 -10.94
C CYS A 21 -22.39 -2.21 -11.60
N ALA A 22 -22.40 -0.87 -11.48
CA ALA A 22 -23.42 -0.02 -12.12
C ALA A 22 -23.39 -0.16 -13.65
N GLY A 23 -22.20 -0.20 -14.28
CA GLY A 23 -22.05 -0.43 -15.72
C GLY A 23 -22.54 -1.80 -16.15
N GLY A 24 -22.28 -2.85 -15.36
CA GLY A 24 -22.77 -4.20 -15.61
C GLY A 24 -24.30 -4.31 -15.54
N ILE A 25 -24.90 -3.66 -14.50
CA ILE A 25 -26.35 -3.61 -14.36
C ILE A 25 -26.97 -2.86 -15.54
N TYR A 26 -26.42 -1.69 -15.91
CA TYR A 26 -26.89 -0.88 -17.03
C TYR A 26 -26.86 -1.69 -18.35
N GLY A 27 -25.77 -2.41 -18.63
CA GLY A 27 -25.64 -3.21 -19.83
C GLY A 27 -26.55 -4.44 -19.88
N GLY A 28 -27.07 -4.88 -18.72
CA GLY A 28 -28.00 -6.02 -18.61
C GLY A 28 -29.48 -5.63 -18.68
N LEU A 29 -29.83 -4.35 -18.71
CA LEU A 29 -31.21 -3.88 -18.82
C LEU A 29 -31.63 -3.78 -20.29
N GLU A 30 -32.70 -4.49 -20.67
CA GLU A 30 -33.18 -4.61 -22.06
C GLU A 30 -33.71 -3.28 -22.63
N ASP A 31 -34.24 -2.39 -21.78
CA ASP A 31 -34.89 -1.12 -22.19
C ASP A 31 -33.94 0.08 -22.25
N MET A 32 -32.64 -0.12 -22.03
CA MET A 32 -31.69 1.00 -21.99
C MET A 32 -31.09 1.31 -23.38
N PRO A 33 -30.94 2.59 -23.74
CA PRO A 33 -30.26 2.98 -24.96
C PRO A 33 -28.77 2.60 -24.87
N PHE A 34 -28.22 2.03 -25.92
CA PHE A 34 -26.80 1.67 -26.06
C PHE A 34 -26.29 0.60 -25.03
N PRO A 35 -26.91 -0.58 -24.92
CA PRO A 35 -26.48 -1.63 -23.98
C PRO A 35 -25.03 -2.08 -24.24
N ILE A 36 -24.60 -2.08 -25.51
CA ILE A 36 -23.23 -2.45 -25.91
C ILE A 36 -22.19 -1.51 -25.28
N ALA A 37 -22.48 -0.21 -25.17
CA ALA A 37 -21.59 0.74 -24.51
C ALA A 37 -21.43 0.44 -23.02
N GLY A 38 -22.51 0.06 -22.35
CA GLY A 38 -22.47 -0.38 -20.93
C GLY A 38 -21.59 -1.61 -20.73
N VAL A 39 -21.73 -2.62 -21.58
CA VAL A 39 -20.90 -3.83 -21.56
C VAL A 39 -19.43 -3.51 -21.83
N ALA A 40 -19.14 -2.65 -22.81
CA ALA A 40 -17.77 -2.26 -23.12
C ALA A 40 -17.09 -1.53 -21.95
N VAL A 41 -17.80 -0.61 -21.30
CA VAL A 41 -17.30 0.11 -20.11
C VAL A 41 -17.06 -0.89 -18.97
N PHE A 42 -17.98 -1.81 -18.73
CA PHE A 42 -17.83 -2.87 -17.72
C PHE A 42 -16.57 -3.70 -17.94
N LEU A 43 -16.35 -4.18 -19.17
CA LEU A 43 -15.17 -4.97 -19.52
C LEU A 43 -13.87 -4.19 -19.35
N CYS A 44 -13.83 -2.92 -19.79
CA CYS A 44 -12.66 -2.06 -19.60
C CYS A 44 -12.34 -1.85 -18.12
N LEU A 45 -13.34 -1.56 -17.29
CA LEU A 45 -13.15 -1.39 -15.85
C LEU A 45 -12.71 -2.70 -15.17
N LEU A 46 -13.23 -3.82 -15.59
CA LEU A 46 -12.82 -5.14 -15.09
C LEU A 46 -11.34 -5.41 -15.37
N LEU A 47 -10.87 -5.10 -16.58
CA LEU A 47 -9.44 -5.23 -16.94
C LEU A 47 -8.56 -4.30 -16.11
N VAL A 48 -9.00 -3.05 -15.87
CA VAL A 48 -8.28 -2.12 -15.00
C VAL A 48 -8.20 -2.63 -13.56
N LEU A 49 -9.31 -3.13 -13.02
CA LEU A 49 -9.34 -3.72 -11.67
C LEU A 49 -8.42 -4.94 -11.56
N LEU A 50 -8.45 -5.82 -12.56
CA LEU A 50 -7.57 -6.98 -12.61
C LEU A 50 -6.09 -6.56 -12.61
N TYR A 51 -5.73 -5.59 -13.45
CA TYR A 51 -4.38 -5.05 -13.50
C TYR A 51 -3.94 -4.47 -12.15
N ARG A 52 -4.76 -3.63 -11.51
CA ARG A 52 -4.48 -3.05 -10.20
C ARG A 52 -4.34 -4.10 -9.11
N PHE A 53 -5.21 -5.12 -9.14
CA PHE A 53 -5.10 -6.26 -8.22
C PHE A 53 -3.77 -6.99 -8.36
N LEU A 54 -3.35 -7.29 -9.59
CA LEU A 54 -2.07 -7.93 -9.87
C LEU A 54 -0.89 -7.06 -9.41
N CYS A 55 -0.96 -5.74 -9.62
CA CYS A 55 0.05 -4.80 -9.12
C CYS A 55 0.17 -4.85 -7.60
N LEU A 56 -0.97 -4.86 -6.88
CA LEU A 56 -0.98 -4.94 -5.42
C LEU A 56 -0.40 -6.27 -4.91
N CYS A 57 -0.71 -7.37 -5.59
CA CYS A 57 -0.17 -8.69 -5.27
C CYS A 57 1.35 -8.79 -5.44
N ARG A 58 1.95 -7.92 -6.26
CA ARG A 58 3.40 -7.88 -6.51
C ARG A 58 4.19 -7.03 -5.53
N ILE A 59 3.53 -6.22 -4.70
CA ILE A 59 4.22 -5.42 -3.68
C ILE A 59 4.85 -6.36 -2.65
N ARG A 60 6.15 -6.22 -2.44
CA ARG A 60 6.90 -6.97 -1.43
C ARG A 60 7.71 -6.02 -0.58
N TYR A 61 7.60 -6.18 0.73
CA TYR A 61 8.39 -5.45 1.72
C TYR A 61 9.38 -6.40 2.36
N ARG A 62 10.66 -6.02 2.39
CA ARG A 62 11.73 -6.75 3.07
C ARG A 62 12.39 -5.83 4.07
N ILE A 63 12.34 -6.18 5.34
CA ILE A 63 12.99 -5.44 6.41
C ILE A 63 14.31 -6.13 6.70
N GLY A 64 15.40 -5.60 6.15
CA GLY A 64 16.76 -6.05 6.39
C GLY A 64 17.30 -5.57 7.74
N SER A 65 18.56 -5.85 8.00
CA SER A 65 19.29 -5.36 9.17
C SER A 65 19.66 -3.88 9.06
N GLU A 66 19.98 -3.39 7.86
CA GLU A 66 20.44 -2.03 7.60
C GLU A 66 19.53 -1.25 6.65
N GLN A 67 18.73 -1.96 5.84
CA GLN A 67 17.90 -1.35 4.80
C GLN A 67 16.48 -1.93 4.82
N LEU A 68 15.51 -1.07 4.50
CA LEU A 68 14.15 -1.46 4.18
C LEU A 68 14.00 -1.41 2.66
N VAL A 69 13.62 -2.53 2.06
CA VAL A 69 13.45 -2.68 0.61
C VAL A 69 11.99 -2.84 0.28
N CYS A 70 11.48 -1.99 -0.60
CA CYS A 70 10.12 -2.05 -1.14
C CYS A 70 10.17 -2.35 -2.63
N GLU A 71 9.72 -3.53 -3.02
CA GLU A 71 9.58 -3.93 -4.41
C GLU A 71 8.14 -3.76 -4.84
N ARG A 72 7.89 -3.06 -5.94
CA ARG A 72 6.54 -2.85 -6.50
C ARG A 72 6.56 -2.82 -8.03
N GLY A 73 5.42 -3.13 -8.62
CA GLY A 73 5.18 -3.09 -10.06
C GLY A 73 5.07 -4.47 -10.71
N LEU A 74 4.25 -4.54 -11.75
CA LEU A 74 3.98 -5.75 -12.53
C LEU A 74 4.78 -5.79 -13.83
N LEU A 75 4.63 -4.76 -14.66
CA LEU A 75 5.32 -4.61 -15.94
C LEU A 75 6.69 -3.93 -15.77
N VAL A 76 6.72 -2.86 -14.99
CA VAL A 76 7.96 -2.17 -14.62
C VAL A 76 8.23 -2.39 -13.15
N ARG A 77 9.30 -3.11 -12.84
CA ARG A 77 9.71 -3.37 -11.46
C ARG A 77 10.46 -2.15 -10.92
N LYS A 78 9.90 -1.55 -9.87
CA LYS A 78 10.53 -0.49 -9.09
C LYS A 78 10.95 -1.05 -7.75
N VAL A 79 12.19 -0.83 -7.38
CA VAL A 79 12.75 -1.22 -6.08
C VAL A 79 13.22 0.04 -5.39
N ASP A 80 12.57 0.37 -4.28
CA ASP A 80 12.94 1.49 -3.44
C ASP A 80 13.72 0.97 -2.23
N TYR A 81 14.91 1.51 -2.00
CA TYR A 81 15.78 1.20 -0.87
C TYR A 81 15.75 2.38 0.09
N MET A 82 15.46 2.10 1.35
CA MET A 82 15.50 3.09 2.42
C MET A 82 16.47 2.63 3.50
N GLU A 83 17.50 3.40 3.76
CA GLU A 83 18.48 3.11 4.80
C GLU A 83 17.89 3.41 6.18
N LEU A 84 17.91 2.43 7.08
CA LEU A 84 17.26 2.53 8.39
C LEU A 84 17.82 3.65 9.27
N TYR A 85 19.12 3.96 9.16
CA TYR A 85 19.70 5.06 9.94
C TYR A 85 19.20 6.46 9.53
N ARG A 86 18.60 6.58 8.32
CA ARG A 86 18.01 7.83 7.82
C ARG A 86 16.54 8.01 8.21
N VAL A 87 15.93 7.02 8.83
CA VAL A 87 14.55 7.10 9.28
C VAL A 87 14.44 8.09 10.43
N VAL A 88 13.47 8.99 10.31
CA VAL A 88 13.24 10.08 11.27
C VAL A 88 12.00 9.82 12.11
N ASP A 89 10.89 9.46 11.44
CA ASP A 89 9.59 9.34 12.11
C ASP A 89 8.71 8.27 11.49
N PHE A 90 7.69 7.86 12.28
CA PHE A 90 6.69 6.87 11.91
C PHE A 90 5.30 7.43 12.17
N GLN A 91 4.41 7.27 11.21
CA GLN A 91 3.01 7.62 11.35
C GLN A 91 2.13 6.42 11.03
N GLU A 92 1.22 6.06 11.92
CA GLU A 92 0.19 5.06 11.64
C GLU A 92 -1.10 5.75 11.21
N HIS A 93 -1.68 5.27 10.13
CA HIS A 93 -2.95 5.75 9.61
C HIS A 93 -3.90 4.58 9.36
N GLN A 94 -5.17 4.77 9.73
CA GLN A 94 -6.24 3.83 9.47
C GLN A 94 -7.46 4.56 8.91
N SER A 95 -7.90 4.19 7.72
CA SER A 95 -9.22 4.59 7.22
C SER A 95 -10.33 3.81 7.95
N LEU A 96 -11.57 4.29 7.88
CA LEU A 96 -12.72 3.60 8.49
C LEU A 96 -12.82 2.15 8.00
N MET A 97 -12.64 1.93 6.69
CA MET A 97 -12.70 0.60 6.10
C MET A 97 -11.52 -0.28 6.56
N GLN A 98 -10.32 0.29 6.71
CA GLN A 98 -9.18 -0.42 7.29
C GLN A 98 -9.42 -0.81 8.75
N GLN A 99 -10.09 0.04 9.53
CA GLN A 99 -10.47 -0.28 10.92
C GLN A 99 -11.40 -1.47 10.99
N LEU A 100 -12.43 -1.53 10.13
CA LEU A 100 -13.37 -2.65 10.03
C LEU A 100 -12.67 -3.96 9.63
N CYS A 101 -11.71 -3.87 8.71
CA CYS A 101 -10.95 -5.03 8.23
C CYS A 101 -9.74 -5.39 9.12
N GLY A 102 -9.48 -4.64 10.19
CA GLY A 102 -8.33 -4.86 11.08
C GLY A 102 -6.98 -4.60 10.41
N LEU A 103 -6.94 -3.69 9.43
CA LEU A 103 -5.75 -3.28 8.69
C LEU A 103 -5.28 -1.89 9.12
N LYS A 104 -4.00 -1.59 8.85
CA LYS A 104 -3.39 -0.27 9.02
C LYS A 104 -2.37 0.01 7.93
N THR A 105 -2.07 1.28 7.75
CA THR A 105 -0.97 1.76 6.91
C THR A 105 0.07 2.41 7.82
N VAL A 106 1.31 1.96 7.72
CA VAL A 106 2.45 2.55 8.44
C VAL A 106 3.24 3.38 7.46
N ARG A 107 3.33 4.66 7.71
CA ARG A 107 4.12 5.61 6.95
C ARG A 107 5.44 5.86 7.66
N ILE A 108 6.53 5.69 6.92
CA ILE A 108 7.90 5.88 7.41
C ILE A 108 8.46 7.11 6.72
N PHE A 109 8.97 8.06 7.49
CA PHE A 109 9.65 9.25 7.00
C PHE A 109 11.16 9.10 7.11
N SER A 110 11.86 9.55 6.08
CA SER A 110 13.32 9.48 5.97
C SER A 110 13.88 10.81 5.49
N THR A 111 15.12 11.09 5.86
CA THR A 111 15.92 12.20 5.31
C THR A 111 16.50 11.89 3.93
N ASP A 112 16.19 10.72 3.37
CA ASP A 112 16.67 10.35 2.05
C ASP A 112 16.01 11.19 0.96
N ARG A 113 16.83 11.72 0.05
CA ARG A 113 16.38 12.57 -1.07
C ARG A 113 15.51 11.83 -2.07
N ASN A 114 15.81 10.56 -2.31
CA ASN A 114 15.11 9.73 -3.31
C ASN A 114 13.85 9.07 -2.74
N THR A 115 13.86 8.71 -1.48
CA THR A 115 12.76 8.05 -0.78
C THR A 115 12.44 8.77 0.55
N PRO A 116 11.92 10.02 0.50
CA PRO A 116 11.62 10.79 1.71
C PRO A 116 10.48 10.15 2.52
N ARG A 117 9.65 9.34 1.87
CA ARG A 117 8.49 8.68 2.47
C ARG A 117 8.27 7.31 1.88
N LEU A 118 7.97 6.33 2.73
CA LEU A 118 7.58 4.98 2.35
C LEU A 118 6.33 4.56 3.12
N ASP A 119 5.28 4.17 2.37
CA ASP A 119 4.03 3.72 2.94
C ASP A 119 3.96 2.18 2.89
N LEU A 120 3.87 1.55 4.07
CA LEU A 120 3.62 0.12 4.23
C LEU A 120 2.11 -0.10 4.38
N THR A 121 1.44 -0.39 3.27
CA THR A 121 -0.02 -0.50 3.21
C THR A 121 -0.49 -1.93 3.49
N GLY A 122 -1.66 -2.08 4.11
CA GLY A 122 -2.28 -3.39 4.34
C GLY A 122 -1.61 -4.22 5.43
N MET A 123 -0.99 -3.58 6.42
CA MET A 123 -0.45 -4.25 7.60
C MET A 123 -1.58 -4.61 8.58
N ARG A 124 -1.46 -5.72 9.31
CA ARG A 124 -2.44 -6.04 10.36
C ARG A 124 -2.32 -5.04 11.51
N ARG A 125 -3.45 -4.67 12.09
CA ARG A 125 -3.49 -3.85 13.30
C ARG A 125 -2.66 -4.47 14.45
N LYS A 126 -2.67 -5.80 14.56
CA LYS A 126 -1.96 -6.55 15.59
C LYS A 126 -0.44 -6.69 15.35
N ASP A 127 0.03 -6.40 14.14
CA ASP A 127 1.46 -6.53 13.84
C ASP A 127 2.20 -5.29 14.36
N ASP A 128 3.01 -5.46 15.40
CA ASP A 128 3.83 -4.40 16.00
C ASP A 128 5.11 -4.16 15.18
N ILE A 129 4.89 -3.70 13.93
CA ILE A 129 5.98 -3.47 12.97
C ILE A 129 6.79 -2.23 13.35
N VAL A 130 6.14 -1.19 13.89
CA VAL A 130 6.81 0.06 14.26
C VAL A 130 7.88 -0.15 15.33
N PRO A 131 7.60 -0.84 16.47
CA PRO A 131 8.63 -1.15 17.45
C PRO A 131 9.79 -1.97 16.88
N LEU A 132 9.48 -2.95 16.01
CA LEU A 132 10.50 -3.78 15.36
C LEU A 132 11.43 -2.95 14.45
N ILE A 133 10.87 -2.07 13.63
CA ILE A 133 11.66 -1.20 12.74
C ILE A 133 12.42 -0.18 13.57
N ARG A 134 11.80 0.44 14.59
CA ARG A 134 12.43 1.42 15.50
C ARG A 134 13.66 0.84 16.18
N GLY A 135 13.57 -0.37 16.72
CA GLY A 135 14.72 -1.03 17.32
C GLY A 135 15.90 -1.21 16.36
N ARG A 136 15.61 -1.56 15.09
CA ARG A 136 16.65 -1.66 14.05
C ARG A 136 17.20 -0.29 13.64
N VAL A 137 16.36 0.74 13.59
CA VAL A 137 16.78 2.13 13.31
C VAL A 137 17.74 2.62 14.39
N GLU A 138 17.38 2.45 15.66
CA GLU A 138 18.24 2.86 16.78
C GLU A 138 19.57 2.13 16.80
N TYR A 139 19.55 0.80 16.55
CA TYR A 139 20.76 0.02 16.42
C TYR A 139 21.69 0.56 15.32
N ASN A 140 21.13 0.85 14.12
CA ASN A 140 21.90 1.36 12.99
C ASN A 140 22.41 2.79 13.21
N LYS A 141 21.61 3.66 13.86
CA LYS A 141 22.06 4.99 14.24
C LYS A 141 23.26 4.93 15.21
N ARG A 142 23.17 4.08 16.25
CA ARG A 142 24.30 3.86 17.19
C ARG A 142 25.54 3.32 16.49
N LYS A 143 25.39 2.33 15.61
CA LYS A 143 26.50 1.73 14.82
C LYS A 143 27.21 2.77 13.96
N LYS A 144 26.49 3.77 13.42
CA LYS A 144 27.05 4.87 12.60
C LYS A 144 27.45 6.11 13.41
N GLY A 145 27.36 6.07 14.73
CA GLY A 145 27.72 7.21 15.60
C GLY A 145 26.76 8.40 15.47
N ILE A 146 25.56 8.20 14.95
CA ILE A 146 24.54 9.24 14.83
C ILE A 146 23.74 9.29 16.13
N TYR A 147 24.03 10.29 16.97
CA TYR A 147 23.29 10.53 18.20
C TYR A 147 22.28 11.67 17.96
N GLU A 148 21.02 11.45 18.26
CA GLU A 148 20.04 12.53 18.35
C GLU A 148 20.34 13.32 19.63
N ILE A 149 20.79 14.56 19.47
CA ILE A 149 20.90 15.50 20.60
C ILE A 149 19.48 15.96 20.88
N THR A 150 18.84 15.35 21.87
CA THR A 150 17.55 15.81 22.38
C THR A 150 17.83 17.04 23.24
N ASN A 151 17.70 18.23 22.66
CA ASN A 151 17.64 19.45 23.45
C ASN A 151 16.30 19.48 24.19
N HIS A 152 16.36 19.30 25.49
CA HIS A 152 15.26 19.58 26.42
C HIS A 152 15.16 21.06 26.64
#